data_4ddf49e13745ff276697900f479a218a
#
_entry.id   4ddf49e13745ff276697900f479a218a
#
_cell.length_a   1.000
_cell.length_b   1.000
_cell.length_c   1.000
_cell.angle_alpha   90.00
_cell.angle_beta   90.00
_cell.angle_gamma   90.00
#
_symmetry.space_group_name_H-M   'P 1'
#
loop_
_entity.id
_entity.type
_entity.pdbx_description
1 polymer ?
#
loop_
_entity_poly.entity_id
_entity_poly.type
_entity_poly.pdbx_seq_one_letter_code
_entity_poly.pdbx_strand_id
1 'polypeptide(L)'
;MEPAEQPRTSPAVRAHHARARLGASLFFFLNGFLISGLLTRLPEVKGLLALTEVEFGFIIAALPVGSIAAAALPAPLIRRFGAAAVASAGTAVLALVFTAAAAVAALGPGAEAGRSPGPAGPAAWSPAIPWIVAALIALAGFLDAVVDAAQNVHGLIVEQARGTSIFNSLHAIWSVGSVTGGGLGLLASTLRIPLWAHLSVSGAIGVGLALWAWRLSGPNPFASDRTGPAPRKRTVIPDEDDSGETTDATGTTDATGTSAEPGRSAADARPAAGTTGAEETGTPDGTSVGDTAGGEAARPASSASGPDRSAAPSKWALLAGVIALGLLGAFVEDLGMNWSSLYFSEVGGVGVQFAGIAFVVALTGQLIARFTADRLTDRIGRPGVVLSGGVCVTIGMLLAMGVAQPWAVVVGFFLSGYGSATFIPTAYAAAGMIPGLGHGMGITLASWALRIAMLSSSPLIGLTAGALGLRYALVITVVAGLGAIVLAFTPVLRNVDTGRR
;
A
#
# COMPACT_ATOMS: atom_id res chain seq x y z
N MET A 1 12.83 27.05 -34.47
CA MET A 1 11.64 26.28 -34.03
C MET A 1 11.12 26.97 -32.76
N GLU A 2 10.08 27.79 -32.88
CA GLU A 2 9.42 28.39 -31.73
C GLU A 2 8.75 27.27 -30.92
N PRO A 3 8.83 27.28 -29.57
CA PRO A 3 8.13 26.31 -28.75
C PRO A 3 6.62 26.54 -28.91
N ALA A 4 5.91 25.49 -29.34
CA ALA A 4 4.46 25.51 -29.47
C ALA A 4 3.82 26.01 -28.20
N GLU A 5 3.15 27.15 -28.24
CA GLU A 5 2.38 27.77 -27.15
C GLU A 5 1.28 26.78 -26.71
N GLN A 6 1.43 26.19 -25.53
CA GLN A 6 0.38 25.34 -24.95
C GLN A 6 -0.91 26.16 -24.84
N PRO A 7 -2.07 25.69 -25.31
CA PRO A 7 -3.31 26.41 -25.28
C PRO A 7 -3.65 26.79 -23.82
N ARG A 8 -3.72 28.10 -23.56
CA ARG A 8 -4.07 28.63 -22.23
C ARG A 8 -5.47 28.14 -21.84
N THR A 9 -5.54 27.23 -20.88
CA THR A 9 -6.82 26.73 -20.37
C THR A 9 -7.70 27.88 -19.88
N SER A 10 -9.00 27.88 -20.25
CA SER A 10 -9.94 28.95 -19.88
C SER A 10 -10.04 29.09 -18.34
N PRO A 11 -10.38 30.28 -17.83
CA PRO A 11 -10.58 30.47 -16.37
C PRO A 11 -11.58 29.49 -15.76
N ALA A 12 -12.65 29.13 -16.50
CA ALA A 12 -13.64 28.15 -16.06
C ALA A 12 -13.07 26.74 -15.90
N VAL A 13 -12.22 26.29 -16.83
CA VAL A 13 -11.52 24.98 -16.77
C VAL A 13 -10.56 24.95 -15.58
N ARG A 14 -9.81 26.03 -15.36
CA ARG A 14 -8.91 26.14 -14.18
C ARG A 14 -9.68 26.07 -12.86
N ALA A 15 -10.81 26.75 -12.76
CA ALA A 15 -11.67 26.72 -11.57
C ALA A 15 -12.26 25.32 -11.34
N HIS A 16 -12.67 24.62 -12.40
CA HIS A 16 -13.14 23.23 -12.31
C HIS A 16 -12.03 22.29 -11.80
N HIS A 17 -10.83 22.36 -12.36
CA HIS A 17 -9.69 21.57 -11.91
C HIS A 17 -9.30 21.85 -10.44
N ALA A 18 -9.38 23.10 -10.00
CA ALA A 18 -9.11 23.47 -8.61
C ALA A 18 -10.14 22.86 -7.64
N ARG A 19 -11.44 22.88 -8.01
CA ARG A 19 -12.52 22.24 -7.22
C ARG A 19 -12.34 20.74 -7.14
N ALA A 20 -12.07 20.07 -8.26
CA ALA A 20 -11.85 18.63 -8.28
C ALA A 20 -10.63 18.20 -7.44
N ARG A 21 -9.53 18.99 -7.47
CA ARG A 21 -8.36 18.77 -6.61
C ARG A 21 -8.72 18.92 -5.13
N LEU A 22 -9.49 19.94 -4.77
CA LEU A 22 -9.95 20.12 -3.39
C LEU A 22 -10.81 18.93 -2.94
N GLY A 23 -11.73 18.45 -3.79
CA GLY A 23 -12.53 17.26 -3.52
C GLY A 23 -11.67 16.02 -3.27
N ALA A 24 -10.70 15.75 -4.14
CA ALA A 24 -9.74 14.66 -3.96
C ALA A 24 -8.95 14.82 -2.65
N SER A 25 -8.45 16.02 -2.36
CA SER A 25 -7.72 16.32 -1.13
C SER A 25 -8.55 16.06 0.13
N LEU A 26 -9.84 16.41 0.10
CA LEU A 26 -10.74 16.16 1.23
C LEU A 26 -10.97 14.66 1.46
N PHE A 27 -11.10 13.84 0.41
CA PHE A 27 -11.21 12.38 0.59
C PHE A 27 -9.98 11.79 1.26
N PHE A 28 -8.77 12.15 0.81
CA PHE A 28 -7.53 11.69 1.43
C PHE A 28 -7.40 12.16 2.88
N PHE A 29 -7.72 13.43 3.15
CA PHE A 29 -7.73 13.97 4.51
C PHE A 29 -8.69 13.18 5.42
N LEU A 30 -9.93 12.94 4.96
CA LEU A 30 -10.97 12.27 5.74
C LEU A 30 -10.64 10.81 6.06
N ASN A 31 -10.05 10.09 5.13
CA ASN A 31 -9.64 8.71 5.37
C ASN A 31 -8.63 8.65 6.52
N GLY A 32 -7.56 9.46 6.46
CA GLY A 32 -6.59 9.55 7.56
C GLY A 32 -7.21 10.05 8.87
N PHE A 33 -8.08 11.04 8.80
CA PHE A 33 -8.73 11.67 9.95
C PHE A 33 -9.61 10.68 10.75
N LEU A 34 -10.49 9.95 10.06
CA LEU A 34 -11.44 9.05 10.73
C LEU A 34 -10.73 7.85 11.36
N ILE A 35 -9.84 7.20 10.63
CA ILE A 35 -9.15 6.01 11.15
C ILE A 35 -8.25 6.36 12.34
N SER A 36 -7.49 7.46 12.26
CA SER A 36 -6.58 7.87 13.34
C SER A 36 -7.30 8.34 14.59
N GLY A 37 -8.52 8.88 14.45
CA GLY A 37 -9.38 9.21 15.59
C GLY A 37 -9.73 8.00 16.44
N LEU A 38 -9.96 6.82 15.83
CA LEU A 38 -10.17 5.56 16.56
C LEU A 38 -8.84 5.00 17.09
N LEU A 39 -7.81 4.91 16.24
CA LEU A 39 -6.53 4.26 16.61
C LEU A 39 -5.85 4.94 17.80
N THR A 40 -5.93 6.26 17.92
CA THR A 40 -5.41 7.01 19.08
C THR A 40 -6.03 6.53 20.40
N ARG A 41 -7.27 6.04 20.36
CA ARG A 41 -8.07 5.66 21.55
C ARG A 41 -8.20 4.13 21.73
N LEU A 42 -7.36 3.33 21.07
CA LEU A 42 -7.35 1.87 21.22
C LEU A 42 -7.15 1.38 22.68
N PRO A 43 -6.36 2.05 23.55
CA PRO A 43 -6.29 1.66 24.95
C PRO A 43 -7.64 1.71 25.68
N GLU A 44 -8.51 2.69 25.32
CA GLU A 44 -9.86 2.75 25.87
C GLU A 44 -10.71 1.58 25.38
N VAL A 45 -10.59 1.20 24.09
CA VAL A 45 -11.29 0.02 23.54
C VAL A 45 -10.85 -1.24 24.29
N LYS A 46 -9.53 -1.44 24.48
CA LYS A 46 -8.99 -2.57 25.25
C LYS A 46 -9.57 -2.61 26.67
N GLY A 47 -9.59 -1.46 27.35
CA GLY A 47 -10.13 -1.33 28.70
C GLY A 47 -11.63 -1.59 28.78
N LEU A 48 -12.44 -1.02 27.87
CA LEU A 48 -13.89 -1.22 27.81
C LEU A 48 -14.28 -2.68 27.57
N LEU A 49 -13.48 -3.41 26.78
CA LEU A 49 -13.72 -4.82 26.47
C LEU A 49 -13.02 -5.77 27.44
N ALA A 50 -12.22 -5.26 28.39
CA ALA A 50 -11.42 -6.02 29.34
C ALA A 50 -10.50 -7.07 28.66
N LEU A 51 -9.85 -6.70 27.55
CA LEU A 51 -9.05 -7.61 26.71
C LEU A 51 -7.66 -7.84 27.32
N THR A 52 -7.17 -9.07 27.17
CA THR A 52 -5.76 -9.38 27.27
C THR A 52 -4.99 -8.83 26.05
N GLU A 53 -3.66 -8.77 26.10
CA GLU A 53 -2.82 -8.34 24.98
C GLU A 53 -3.02 -9.24 23.74
N VAL A 54 -3.18 -10.53 23.96
CA VAL A 54 -3.41 -11.52 22.90
C VAL A 54 -4.74 -11.27 22.21
N GLU A 55 -5.83 -11.14 22.96
CA GLU A 55 -7.16 -10.85 22.43
C GLU A 55 -7.20 -9.51 21.70
N PHE A 56 -6.54 -8.49 22.26
CA PHE A 56 -6.40 -7.19 21.63
C PHE A 56 -5.69 -7.27 20.28
N GLY A 57 -4.59 -8.03 20.19
CA GLY A 57 -3.88 -8.26 18.93
C GLY A 57 -4.76 -8.91 17.85
N PHE A 58 -5.59 -9.88 18.22
CA PHE A 58 -6.53 -10.53 17.30
C PHE A 58 -7.69 -9.61 16.89
N ILE A 59 -8.19 -8.77 17.79
CA ILE A 59 -9.24 -7.79 17.47
C ILE A 59 -8.72 -6.74 16.49
N ILE A 60 -7.50 -6.26 16.67
CA ILE A 60 -6.86 -5.34 15.72
C ILE A 60 -6.69 -6.01 14.36
N ALA A 61 -6.29 -7.28 14.32
CA ALA A 61 -6.13 -8.03 13.07
C ALA A 61 -7.43 -8.17 12.26
N ALA A 62 -8.60 -7.95 12.89
CA ALA A 62 -9.88 -7.94 12.18
C ALA A 62 -9.92 -6.85 11.08
N LEU A 63 -9.23 -5.71 11.26
CA LEU A 63 -9.18 -4.63 10.28
C LEU A 63 -8.51 -5.06 8.96
N PRO A 64 -7.27 -5.60 8.94
CA PRO A 64 -6.68 -6.12 7.70
C PRO A 64 -7.40 -7.35 7.15
N VAL A 65 -8.08 -8.17 7.96
CA VAL A 65 -8.95 -9.26 7.47
C VAL A 65 -10.05 -8.68 6.59
N GLY A 66 -10.76 -7.67 7.08
CA GLY A 66 -11.80 -6.98 6.32
C GLY A 66 -11.25 -6.35 5.03
N SER A 67 -10.09 -5.70 5.11
CA SER A 67 -9.43 -5.08 3.96
C SER A 67 -9.07 -6.09 2.86
N ILE A 68 -8.59 -7.28 3.23
CA ILE A 68 -8.31 -8.37 2.29
C ILE A 68 -9.60 -8.89 1.66
N ALA A 69 -10.66 -9.07 2.45
CA ALA A 69 -11.97 -9.52 1.96
C ALA A 69 -12.58 -8.56 0.94
N ALA A 70 -12.29 -7.28 1.03
CA ALA A 70 -12.77 -6.27 0.10
C ALA A 70 -12.08 -6.28 -1.28
N ALA A 71 -10.98 -6.99 -1.47
CA ALA A 71 -10.04 -6.82 -2.60
C ALA A 71 -10.69 -6.82 -4.01
N ALA A 72 -11.76 -7.59 -4.23
CA ALA A 72 -12.42 -7.69 -5.53
C ALA A 72 -13.55 -6.66 -5.74
N LEU A 73 -14.03 -5.99 -4.69
CA LEU A 73 -15.25 -5.18 -4.72
C LEU A 73 -15.05 -3.73 -5.23
N PRO A 74 -13.93 -3.03 -4.98
CA PRO A 74 -13.80 -1.64 -5.37
C PRO A 74 -13.99 -1.39 -6.86
N ALA A 75 -13.38 -2.22 -7.72
CA ALA A 75 -13.42 -2.01 -9.16
C ALA A 75 -14.84 -2.03 -9.77
N PRO A 76 -15.73 -3.01 -9.50
CA PRO A 76 -17.10 -2.97 -9.99
C PRO A 76 -17.92 -1.82 -9.42
N LEU A 77 -17.73 -1.45 -8.14
CA LEU A 77 -18.43 -0.31 -7.53
C LEU A 77 -18.02 1.01 -8.20
N ILE A 78 -16.71 1.23 -8.39
CA ILE A 78 -16.18 2.43 -9.03
C ILE A 78 -16.67 2.55 -10.47
N ARG A 79 -16.68 1.46 -11.24
CA ARG A 79 -17.23 1.47 -12.61
C ARG A 79 -18.72 1.78 -12.64
N ARG A 80 -19.49 1.29 -11.67
CA ARG A 80 -20.94 1.47 -11.65
C ARG A 80 -21.36 2.86 -11.17
N PHE A 81 -20.76 3.37 -10.11
CA PHE A 81 -21.19 4.57 -9.39
C PHE A 81 -20.23 5.76 -9.53
N GLY A 82 -19.01 5.53 -9.98
CA GLY A 82 -17.93 6.53 -10.03
C GLY A 82 -17.12 6.60 -8.75
N ALA A 83 -15.84 6.93 -8.89
CA ALA A 83 -14.87 6.91 -7.81
C ALA A 83 -15.24 7.88 -6.66
N ALA A 84 -15.62 9.12 -6.97
CA ALA A 84 -15.99 10.12 -5.96
C ALA A 84 -17.26 9.75 -5.18
N ALA A 85 -18.27 9.14 -5.82
CA ALA A 85 -19.49 8.70 -5.16
C ALA A 85 -19.21 7.52 -4.22
N VAL A 86 -18.41 6.55 -4.68
CA VAL A 86 -17.99 5.39 -3.84
C VAL A 86 -17.17 5.86 -2.65
N ALA A 87 -16.21 6.77 -2.83
CA ALA A 87 -15.44 7.34 -1.74
C ALA A 87 -16.34 8.05 -0.73
N SER A 88 -17.28 8.90 -1.18
CA SER A 88 -18.19 9.63 -0.29
C SER A 88 -19.13 8.71 0.48
N ALA A 89 -19.83 7.80 -0.21
CA ALA A 89 -20.76 6.86 0.42
C ALA A 89 -20.03 5.90 1.36
N GLY A 90 -18.87 5.38 0.93
CA GLY A 90 -18.03 4.52 1.76
C GLY A 90 -17.55 5.21 3.03
N THR A 91 -17.11 6.47 2.95
CA THR A 91 -16.71 7.28 4.12
C THR A 91 -17.88 7.47 5.08
N ALA A 92 -19.10 7.73 4.58
CA ALA A 92 -20.26 7.89 5.42
C ALA A 92 -20.61 6.59 6.17
N VAL A 93 -20.60 5.45 5.48
CA VAL A 93 -20.85 4.13 6.12
C VAL A 93 -19.72 3.78 7.09
N LEU A 94 -18.46 4.03 6.76
CA LEU A 94 -17.30 3.80 7.63
C LEU A 94 -17.43 4.59 8.95
N ALA A 95 -17.83 5.87 8.86
CA ALA A 95 -18.05 6.70 10.05
C ALA A 95 -19.15 6.12 10.97
N LEU A 96 -20.25 5.62 10.38
CA LEU A 96 -21.30 4.94 11.13
C LEU A 96 -20.81 3.66 11.81
N VAL A 97 -19.99 2.86 11.09
CA VAL A 97 -19.43 1.62 11.63
C VAL A 97 -18.46 1.91 12.80
N PHE A 98 -17.60 2.93 12.70
CA PHE A 98 -16.73 3.33 13.80
C PHE A 98 -17.55 3.81 15.02
N THR A 99 -18.61 4.59 14.80
CA THR A 99 -19.52 5.02 15.86
C THR A 99 -20.21 3.82 16.52
N ALA A 100 -20.70 2.87 15.72
CA ALA A 100 -21.34 1.65 16.21
C ALA A 100 -20.35 0.78 17.01
N ALA A 101 -19.13 0.60 16.54
CA ALA A 101 -18.09 -0.15 17.25
C ALA A 101 -17.78 0.48 18.61
N ALA A 102 -17.67 1.80 18.68
CA ALA A 102 -17.46 2.52 19.92
C ALA A 102 -18.66 2.43 20.88
N ALA A 103 -19.88 2.53 20.37
CA ALA A 103 -21.09 2.40 21.16
C ALA A 103 -21.24 0.99 21.74
N VAL A 104 -20.95 -0.05 20.93
CA VAL A 104 -20.96 -1.44 21.39
C VAL A 104 -19.85 -1.68 22.40
N ALA A 105 -18.63 -1.17 22.17
CA ALA A 105 -17.54 -1.30 23.13
C ALA A 105 -17.87 -0.69 24.49
N ALA A 106 -18.66 0.40 24.54
CA ALA A 106 -19.10 1.03 25.76
C ALA A 106 -20.08 0.15 26.61
N LEU A 107 -20.56 -0.95 26.04
CA LEU A 107 -21.36 -1.95 26.72
C LEU A 107 -20.53 -3.16 27.18
N GLY A 108 -19.21 -3.11 26.99
CA GLY A 108 -18.30 -4.18 27.31
C GLY A 108 -18.10 -4.43 28.81
N PRO A 109 -17.53 -5.58 29.18
CA PRO A 109 -17.37 -5.98 30.59
C PRO A 109 -16.49 -4.99 31.38
N GLY A 110 -15.54 -4.32 30.79
CA GLY A 110 -14.71 -3.29 31.43
C GLY A 110 -15.46 -2.01 31.77
N ALA A 111 -16.53 -1.69 31.02
CA ALA A 111 -17.36 -0.52 31.31
C ALA A 111 -18.17 -0.69 32.61
N GLU A 112 -18.46 -1.92 33.03
CA GLU A 112 -19.18 -2.24 34.24
C GLU A 112 -18.30 -2.22 35.50
N ALA A 113 -16.97 -2.41 35.34
CA ALA A 113 -16.01 -2.42 36.44
C ALA A 113 -15.97 -1.12 37.27
N GLY A 114 -16.43 -0.01 36.69
CA GLY A 114 -16.58 1.30 37.37
C GLY A 114 -18.00 1.63 37.85
N ARG A 115 -18.98 0.75 37.63
CA ARG A 115 -20.37 0.91 38.08
C ARG A 115 -20.66 -0.04 39.22
N SER A 116 -21.31 0.46 40.27
CA SER A 116 -21.84 -0.43 41.32
C SER A 116 -22.77 -1.46 40.66
N PRO A 117 -22.68 -2.77 41.04
CA PRO A 117 -23.54 -3.80 40.46
C PRO A 117 -25.00 -3.40 40.63
N GLY A 118 -25.69 -3.14 39.54
CA GLY A 118 -27.14 -2.97 39.59
C GLY A 118 -27.84 -4.29 39.89
N PRO A 119 -29.11 -4.25 40.28
CA PRO A 119 -29.87 -5.46 40.67
C PRO A 119 -30.06 -6.48 39.53
N ALA A 120 -29.68 -6.17 38.31
CA ALA A 120 -29.88 -7.02 37.12
C ALA A 120 -28.69 -7.95 36.78
N GLY A 121 -27.58 -7.91 37.50
CA GLY A 121 -26.38 -8.69 37.14
C GLY A 121 -25.72 -8.28 35.81
N PRO A 122 -24.58 -8.88 35.44
CA PRO A 122 -23.94 -8.61 34.16
C PRO A 122 -24.86 -9.01 32.99
N ALA A 123 -24.93 -8.16 31.96
CA ALA A 123 -25.76 -8.41 30.78
C ALA A 123 -25.41 -9.77 30.15
N ALA A 124 -26.39 -10.60 29.85
CA ALA A 124 -26.22 -11.98 29.37
C ALA A 124 -25.45 -12.07 28.02
N TRP A 125 -25.27 -10.97 27.30
CA TRP A 125 -24.53 -10.85 26.02
C TRP A 125 -23.12 -10.27 26.17
N SER A 126 -22.69 -9.97 27.40
CA SER A 126 -21.37 -9.44 27.74
C SER A 126 -20.21 -10.23 27.07
N PRO A 127 -20.20 -11.59 27.04
CA PRO A 127 -19.14 -12.34 26.36
C PRO A 127 -19.12 -12.21 24.83
N ALA A 128 -20.23 -11.82 24.20
CA ALA A 128 -20.32 -11.64 22.75
C ALA A 128 -19.81 -10.25 22.29
N ILE A 129 -19.76 -9.27 23.17
CA ILE A 129 -19.42 -7.89 22.85
C ILE A 129 -18.06 -7.75 22.16
N PRO A 130 -16.95 -8.37 22.64
CA PRO A 130 -15.66 -8.30 21.97
C PRO A 130 -15.72 -8.81 20.53
N TRP A 131 -16.46 -9.88 20.27
CA TRP A 131 -16.61 -10.46 18.93
C TRP A 131 -17.47 -9.59 17.99
N ILE A 132 -18.49 -8.93 18.53
CA ILE A 132 -19.29 -7.95 17.78
C ILE A 132 -18.42 -6.76 17.41
N VAL A 133 -17.59 -6.26 18.33
CA VAL A 133 -16.63 -5.18 18.04
C VAL A 133 -15.61 -5.64 17.01
N ALA A 134 -15.07 -6.85 17.11
CA ALA A 134 -14.17 -7.42 16.12
C ALA A 134 -14.81 -7.48 14.73
N ALA A 135 -16.08 -7.92 14.64
CA ALA A 135 -16.82 -7.95 13.38
C ALA A 135 -17.05 -6.53 12.79
N LEU A 136 -17.33 -5.53 13.63
CA LEU A 136 -17.46 -4.14 13.22
C LEU A 136 -16.11 -3.56 12.77
N ILE A 137 -15.00 -3.90 13.42
CA ILE A 137 -13.64 -3.53 13.00
C ILE A 137 -13.29 -4.20 11.65
N ALA A 138 -13.66 -5.48 11.45
CA ALA A 138 -13.48 -6.14 10.16
C ALA A 138 -14.31 -5.46 9.06
N LEU A 139 -15.56 -5.11 9.34
CA LEU A 139 -16.40 -4.34 8.41
C LEU A 139 -15.81 -2.95 8.13
N ALA A 140 -15.25 -2.30 9.14
CA ALA A 140 -14.55 -1.03 8.96
C ALA A 140 -13.34 -1.17 8.03
N GLY A 141 -12.51 -2.20 8.22
CA GLY A 141 -11.37 -2.49 7.32
C GLY A 141 -11.81 -2.81 5.90
N PHE A 142 -12.94 -3.53 5.74
CA PHE A 142 -13.55 -3.77 4.42
C PHE A 142 -13.97 -2.47 3.73
N LEU A 143 -14.66 -1.58 4.43
CA LEU A 143 -15.09 -0.30 3.91
C LEU A 143 -13.93 0.64 3.64
N ASP A 144 -12.93 0.67 4.54
CA ASP A 144 -11.73 1.46 4.38
C ASP A 144 -10.97 1.10 3.09
N ALA A 145 -10.80 -0.19 2.79
CA ALA A 145 -10.18 -0.65 1.55
C ALA A 145 -10.97 -0.23 0.30
N VAL A 146 -12.31 -0.18 0.36
CA VAL A 146 -13.15 0.32 -0.73
C VAL A 146 -12.99 1.83 -0.90
N VAL A 147 -12.97 2.57 0.21
CA VAL A 147 -12.77 4.04 0.22
C VAL A 147 -11.38 4.38 -0.30
N ASP A 148 -10.33 3.69 0.20
CA ASP A 148 -8.95 3.91 -0.23
C ASP A 148 -8.77 3.69 -1.73
N ALA A 149 -9.27 2.58 -2.27
CA ALA A 149 -9.23 2.33 -3.70
C ALA A 149 -9.97 3.41 -4.50
N ALA A 150 -11.14 3.85 -4.03
CA ALA A 150 -11.95 4.85 -4.71
C ALA A 150 -11.29 6.23 -4.69
N GLN A 151 -10.75 6.67 -3.55
CA GLN A 151 -10.05 7.97 -3.46
C GLN A 151 -8.77 7.98 -4.31
N ASN A 152 -8.02 6.87 -4.37
CA ASN A 152 -6.83 6.75 -5.21
C ASN A 152 -7.18 6.83 -6.69
N VAL A 153 -8.22 6.14 -7.15
CA VAL A 153 -8.71 6.25 -8.54
C VAL A 153 -9.19 7.66 -8.85
N HIS A 154 -9.93 8.30 -7.93
CA HIS A 154 -10.37 9.68 -8.11
C HIS A 154 -9.20 10.67 -8.17
N GLY A 155 -8.20 10.52 -7.30
CA GLY A 155 -6.97 11.30 -7.32
C GLY A 155 -6.21 11.19 -8.65
N LEU A 156 -6.10 9.98 -9.19
CA LEU A 156 -5.46 9.74 -10.49
C LEU A 156 -6.22 10.38 -11.65
N ILE A 157 -7.57 10.31 -11.64
CA ILE A 157 -8.40 10.99 -12.66
C ILE A 157 -8.15 12.50 -12.63
N VAL A 158 -8.11 13.11 -11.44
CA VAL A 158 -7.86 14.55 -11.29
C VAL A 158 -6.44 14.90 -11.73
N GLU A 159 -5.44 14.07 -11.43
CA GLU A 159 -4.05 14.24 -11.88
C GLU A 159 -3.94 14.23 -13.41
N GLN A 160 -4.55 13.23 -14.05
CA GLN A 160 -4.56 13.11 -15.52
C GLN A 160 -5.26 14.30 -16.19
N ALA A 161 -6.40 14.74 -15.66
CA ALA A 161 -7.14 15.91 -16.18
C ALA A 161 -6.35 17.21 -16.06
N ARG A 162 -5.47 17.35 -15.06
CA ARG A 162 -4.64 18.54 -14.83
C ARG A 162 -3.33 18.53 -15.64
N GLY A 163 -2.83 17.36 -16.02
CA GLY A 163 -1.53 17.20 -16.64
C GLY A 163 -0.33 17.51 -15.73
N THR A 164 -0.54 17.58 -14.41
CA THR A 164 0.52 17.84 -13.41
C THR A 164 0.40 16.86 -12.27
N SER A 165 1.53 16.31 -11.81
CA SER A 165 1.53 15.34 -10.71
C SER A 165 1.04 15.98 -9.41
N ILE A 166 0.03 15.34 -8.78
CA ILE A 166 -0.53 15.73 -7.47
C ILE A 166 -0.62 14.56 -6.49
N PHE A 167 -0.37 13.34 -6.94
CA PHE A 167 -0.63 12.12 -6.18
C PHE A 167 0.14 12.08 -4.85
N ASN A 168 1.43 12.44 -4.86
CA ASN A 168 2.22 12.53 -3.63
C ASN A 168 1.67 13.58 -2.66
N SER A 169 1.17 14.71 -3.18
CA SER A 169 0.55 15.74 -2.32
C SER A 169 -0.75 15.27 -1.69
N LEU A 170 -1.52 14.38 -2.35
CA LEU A 170 -2.72 13.79 -1.78
C LEU A 170 -2.38 12.86 -0.61
N HIS A 171 -1.34 12.03 -0.72
CA HIS A 171 -0.87 11.21 0.40
C HIS A 171 -0.28 12.04 1.55
N ALA A 172 0.36 13.17 1.26
CA ALA A 172 0.77 14.11 2.31
C ALA A 172 -0.44 14.68 3.07
N ILE A 173 -1.53 15.02 2.36
CA ILE A 173 -2.79 15.49 2.96
C ILE A 173 -3.45 14.38 3.79
N TRP A 174 -3.38 13.11 3.36
CA TRP A 174 -3.78 11.97 4.18
C TRP A 174 -3.04 11.96 5.53
N SER A 175 -1.72 12.17 5.51
CA SER A 175 -0.91 12.22 6.74
C SER A 175 -1.29 13.41 7.64
N VAL A 176 -1.62 14.58 7.06
CA VAL A 176 -2.16 15.73 7.81
C VAL A 176 -3.51 15.35 8.43
N GLY A 177 -4.39 14.68 7.70
CA GLY A 177 -5.65 14.15 8.22
C GLY A 177 -5.43 13.21 9.39
N SER A 178 -4.47 12.29 9.28
CA SER A 178 -4.12 11.32 10.33
C SER A 178 -3.63 12.02 11.62
N VAL A 179 -2.71 12.99 11.50
CA VAL A 179 -2.23 13.75 12.66
C VAL A 179 -3.36 14.57 13.29
N THR A 180 -4.24 15.17 12.47
CA THR A 180 -5.39 15.93 12.95
C THR A 180 -6.41 15.05 13.67
N GLY A 181 -6.78 13.91 13.07
CA GLY A 181 -7.72 12.96 13.66
C GLY A 181 -7.19 12.35 14.95
N GLY A 182 -5.92 11.94 14.95
CA GLY A 182 -5.24 11.46 16.15
C GLY A 182 -5.13 12.53 17.24
N GLY A 183 -4.79 13.77 16.88
CA GLY A 183 -4.74 14.89 17.81
C GLY A 183 -6.09 15.21 18.43
N LEU A 184 -7.18 15.20 17.65
CA LEU A 184 -8.54 15.38 18.18
C LEU A 184 -8.98 14.19 19.03
N GLY A 185 -8.59 12.97 18.68
CA GLY A 185 -8.80 11.78 19.50
C GLY A 185 -8.11 11.89 20.86
N LEU A 186 -6.85 12.33 20.87
CA LEU A 186 -6.10 12.62 22.10
C LEU A 186 -6.77 13.71 22.92
N LEU A 187 -7.17 14.83 22.31
CA LEU A 187 -7.86 15.91 22.99
C LEU A 187 -9.17 15.44 23.61
N ALA A 188 -9.98 14.69 22.87
CA ALA A 188 -11.23 14.14 23.35
C ALA A 188 -11.00 13.17 24.54
N SER A 189 -9.95 12.34 24.49
CA SER A 189 -9.56 11.46 25.58
C SER A 189 -9.12 12.26 26.82
N THR A 190 -8.30 13.29 26.64
CA THR A 190 -7.84 14.17 27.71
C THR A 190 -9.02 14.90 28.40
N LEU A 191 -10.01 15.33 27.61
CA LEU A 191 -11.23 15.95 28.10
C LEU A 191 -12.26 14.92 28.64
N ARG A 192 -11.91 13.65 28.65
CA ARG A 192 -12.76 12.53 29.09
C ARG A 192 -14.10 12.44 28.33
N ILE A 193 -14.11 12.87 27.07
CA ILE A 193 -15.26 12.73 26.17
C ILE A 193 -15.39 11.23 25.84
N PRO A 194 -16.56 10.59 26.03
CA PRO A 194 -16.77 9.19 25.73
C PRO A 194 -16.37 8.85 24.29
N LEU A 195 -15.78 7.68 24.05
CA LEU A 195 -15.30 7.23 22.74
C LEU A 195 -16.38 7.36 21.66
N TRP A 196 -17.61 6.87 21.97
CA TRP A 196 -18.74 6.91 21.03
C TRP A 196 -19.14 8.35 20.68
N ALA A 197 -19.10 9.29 21.63
CA ALA A 197 -19.46 10.67 21.39
C ALA A 197 -18.43 11.38 20.47
N HIS A 198 -17.13 11.15 20.74
CA HIS A 198 -16.05 11.65 19.90
C HIS A 198 -16.19 11.12 18.46
N LEU A 199 -16.36 9.81 18.26
CA LEU A 199 -16.47 9.22 16.93
C LEU A 199 -17.77 9.60 16.21
N SER A 200 -18.88 9.83 16.95
CA SER A 200 -20.11 10.35 16.36
C SER A 200 -19.94 11.75 15.80
N VAL A 201 -19.31 12.65 16.56
CA VAL A 201 -19.06 14.05 16.10
C VAL A 201 -18.08 14.07 14.95
N SER A 202 -16.95 13.34 15.07
CA SER A 202 -15.96 13.25 14.00
C SER A 202 -16.56 12.62 12.74
N GLY A 203 -17.42 11.60 12.91
CA GLY A 203 -18.14 10.95 11.82
C GLY A 203 -19.13 11.89 11.14
N ALA A 204 -19.91 12.66 11.90
CA ALA A 204 -20.86 13.63 11.33
C ALA A 204 -20.13 14.72 10.52
N ILE A 205 -19.02 15.24 11.04
CA ILE A 205 -18.14 16.17 10.31
C ILE A 205 -17.60 15.49 9.04
N GLY A 206 -17.12 14.23 9.17
CA GLY A 206 -16.60 13.45 8.06
C GLY A 206 -17.62 13.26 6.95
N VAL A 207 -18.86 12.89 7.29
CA VAL A 207 -19.98 12.75 6.34
C VAL A 207 -20.26 14.07 5.61
N GLY A 208 -20.35 15.18 6.35
CA GLY A 208 -20.58 16.51 5.77
C GLY A 208 -19.49 16.91 4.77
N LEU A 209 -18.23 16.72 5.15
CA LEU A 209 -17.07 17.00 4.29
C LEU A 209 -16.99 16.04 3.09
N ALA A 210 -17.34 14.75 3.25
CA ALA A 210 -17.36 13.77 2.17
C ALA A 210 -18.44 14.11 1.13
N LEU A 211 -19.62 14.53 1.56
CA LEU A 211 -20.68 15.02 0.67
C LEU A 211 -20.25 16.28 -0.07
N TRP A 212 -19.57 17.19 0.62
CA TRP A 212 -19.03 18.38 0.00
C TRP A 212 -17.94 18.05 -1.02
N ALA A 213 -17.01 17.16 -0.67
CA ALA A 213 -15.98 16.66 -1.59
C ALA A 213 -16.58 16.03 -2.86
N TRP A 214 -17.64 15.24 -2.70
CA TRP A 214 -18.36 14.66 -3.82
C TRP A 214 -18.96 15.72 -4.75
N ARG A 215 -19.59 16.77 -4.19
CA ARG A 215 -20.11 17.88 -5.00
C ARG A 215 -19.03 18.67 -5.73
N LEU A 216 -17.83 18.76 -5.17
CA LEU A 216 -16.69 19.42 -5.80
C LEU A 216 -16.06 18.60 -6.92
N SER A 217 -16.21 17.27 -6.88
CA SER A 217 -15.54 16.32 -7.80
C SER A 217 -16.11 16.29 -9.21
N GLY A 218 -17.33 16.82 -9.41
CA GLY A 218 -17.98 16.86 -10.71
C GLY A 218 -18.56 15.52 -11.18
N PRO A 219 -19.07 15.44 -12.43
CA PRO A 219 -19.70 14.23 -12.97
C PRO A 219 -18.69 13.09 -13.15
N ASN A 220 -19.20 11.86 -13.08
CA ASN A 220 -18.39 10.66 -13.26
C ASN A 220 -17.86 10.58 -14.70
N PRO A 221 -16.52 10.62 -14.91
CA PRO A 221 -15.94 10.55 -16.26
C PRO A 221 -16.18 9.20 -16.95
N PHE A 222 -16.49 8.12 -16.20
CA PHE A 222 -16.82 6.80 -16.75
C PHE A 222 -18.29 6.66 -17.15
N ALA A 223 -19.13 7.66 -16.89
CA ALA A 223 -20.55 7.61 -17.27
C ALA A 223 -20.74 7.71 -18.81
N SER A 224 -19.80 8.35 -19.51
CA SER A 224 -19.83 8.52 -20.96
C SER A 224 -19.44 7.26 -21.74
N ASP A 225 -18.67 6.33 -21.15
CA ASP A 225 -18.25 5.08 -21.81
C ASP A 225 -19.38 4.05 -21.97
N ARG A 226 -20.57 4.31 -21.40
CA ARG A 226 -21.73 3.44 -21.56
C ARG A 226 -22.45 3.59 -22.90
N THR A 227 -22.10 4.59 -23.73
CA THR A 227 -22.79 4.94 -24.98
C THR A 227 -21.86 5.17 -26.17
N GLY A 228 -20.55 5.00 -26.03
CA GLY A 228 -19.58 5.20 -27.12
C GLY A 228 -19.08 3.90 -27.75
N PRO A 229 -18.83 3.87 -29.06
CA PRO A 229 -18.20 2.72 -29.71
C PRO A 229 -16.79 2.51 -29.18
N ALA A 230 -16.39 1.24 -29.10
CA ALA A 230 -15.06 0.82 -28.63
C ALA A 230 -13.93 1.63 -29.26
N PRO A 231 -12.86 1.99 -28.54
CA PRO A 231 -11.75 2.74 -29.12
C PRO A 231 -11.19 1.98 -30.31
N ARG A 232 -11.21 2.61 -31.49
CA ARG A 232 -10.58 2.07 -32.69
C ARG A 232 -9.13 1.77 -32.36
N LYS A 233 -8.74 0.51 -32.49
CA LYS A 233 -7.33 0.12 -32.50
C LYS A 233 -6.60 1.02 -33.48
N ARG A 234 -5.67 1.80 -33.01
CA ARG A 234 -4.77 2.58 -33.84
C ARG A 234 -3.98 1.57 -34.66
N THR A 235 -4.34 1.43 -35.93
CA THR A 235 -3.59 0.64 -36.91
C THR A 235 -2.25 1.35 -37.03
N VAL A 236 -1.18 0.71 -36.58
CA VAL A 236 0.18 1.13 -36.89
C VAL A 236 0.33 0.87 -38.39
N ILE A 237 0.41 1.93 -39.17
CA ILE A 237 0.79 1.88 -40.57
C ILE A 237 2.30 1.58 -40.55
N PRO A 238 2.77 0.49 -41.17
CA PRO A 238 4.20 0.31 -41.38
C PRO A 238 4.69 1.39 -42.36
N ASP A 239 5.80 2.03 -42.04
CA ASP A 239 6.51 2.91 -42.97
C ASP A 239 6.87 2.08 -44.23
N GLU A 240 6.28 2.42 -45.37
CA GLU A 240 6.71 1.94 -46.67
C GLU A 240 8.00 2.70 -47.06
N ASP A 241 9.07 1.93 -47.17
CA ASP A 241 10.33 2.35 -47.74
C ASP A 241 10.17 2.74 -49.23
N ASP A 242 10.70 3.90 -49.55
CA ASP A 242 10.89 4.53 -50.82
C ASP A 242 11.72 3.66 -51.75
N SER A 243 11.14 3.16 -52.85
CA SER A 243 11.88 2.86 -54.05
C SER A 243 10.97 3.04 -55.25
N GLY A 244 11.29 4.11 -56.03
CA GLY A 244 10.58 4.46 -57.23
C GLY A 244 10.75 3.46 -58.35
N GLU A 245 9.74 3.37 -59.19
CA GLU A 245 9.90 3.36 -60.65
C GLU A 245 8.56 3.57 -61.36
N THR A 246 8.62 4.47 -62.34
CA THR A 246 7.59 4.87 -63.30
C THR A 246 7.18 3.74 -64.23
N THR A 247 5.89 3.60 -64.56
CA THR A 247 5.38 3.66 -65.96
C THR A 247 3.86 3.45 -66.03
N ASP A 248 3.25 4.31 -66.67
CA ASP A 248 2.10 4.50 -67.55
C ASP A 248 1.10 3.39 -67.87
N ALA A 249 -0.14 3.87 -68.04
CA ALA A 249 -1.19 3.48 -68.96
C ALA A 249 -2.48 2.78 -68.49
N THR A 250 -3.50 3.55 -68.42
CA THR A 250 -4.84 3.35 -69.06
C THR A 250 -5.63 2.05 -68.84
N GLY A 251 -6.93 2.24 -68.47
CA GLY A 251 -7.96 1.33 -68.88
C GLY A 251 -9.12 1.13 -67.87
N THR A 252 -10.06 2.02 -67.90
CA THR A 252 -11.54 1.86 -67.93
C THR A 252 -12.23 0.57 -67.45
N THR A 253 -13.32 0.81 -66.72
CA THR A 253 -14.70 0.30 -66.79
C THR A 253 -15.14 -0.89 -65.91
N ASP A 254 -16.13 -0.55 -65.16
CA ASP A 254 -17.48 -1.15 -64.90
C ASP A 254 -17.70 -2.44 -64.09
N ALA A 255 -18.41 -2.21 -63.08
CA ALA A 255 -19.79 -2.60 -62.75
C ALA A 255 -20.10 -3.99 -62.18
N THR A 256 -20.89 -3.90 -61.11
CA THR A 256 -21.98 -4.83 -60.69
C THR A 256 -21.57 -6.19 -60.08
N GLY A 257 -21.98 -6.47 -58.87
CA GLY A 257 -23.25 -6.99 -58.49
C GLY A 257 -23.17 -8.06 -57.42
N THR A 258 -24.02 -7.88 -56.43
CA THR A 258 -24.83 -8.87 -55.70
C THR A 258 -24.21 -9.92 -54.76
N SER A 259 -24.57 -9.73 -53.50
CA SER A 259 -25.30 -10.63 -52.57
C SER A 259 -24.94 -12.10 -52.46
N ALA A 260 -24.65 -12.57 -51.27
CA ALA A 260 -25.50 -13.46 -50.45
C ALA A 260 -24.72 -14.13 -49.32
N GLU A 261 -25.19 -13.99 -48.10
CA GLU A 261 -25.10 -14.93 -46.99
C GLU A 261 -25.92 -16.19 -47.30
N PRO A 262 -26.02 -17.26 -46.44
CA PRO A 262 -25.32 -17.63 -45.22
C PRO A 262 -25.02 -19.15 -45.12
N GLY A 263 -24.48 -19.60 -43.99
CA GLY A 263 -24.68 -21.00 -43.58
C GLY A 263 -23.65 -21.63 -42.64
N ARG A 264 -24.00 -21.61 -41.40
CA ARG A 264 -24.02 -22.65 -40.35
C ARG A 264 -23.12 -23.87 -40.43
N SER A 265 -22.50 -24.13 -39.28
CA SER A 265 -22.71 -25.28 -38.36
C SER A 265 -21.54 -26.25 -38.17
N ALA A 266 -21.11 -26.29 -36.96
CA ALA A 266 -21.00 -27.41 -36.00
C ALA A 266 -19.88 -28.43 -36.12
N ALA A 267 -19.26 -28.58 -35.00
CA ALA A 267 -19.09 -29.78 -34.18
C ALA A 267 -17.86 -30.66 -34.38
N ASP A 268 -17.22 -30.81 -33.25
CA ASP A 268 -16.74 -32.06 -32.60
C ASP A 268 -15.47 -32.77 -33.07
N ALA A 269 -14.68 -32.99 -32.06
CA ALA A 269 -14.08 -34.25 -31.64
C ALA A 269 -12.55 -34.27 -31.48
N ARG A 270 -12.13 -34.40 -30.24
CA ARG A 270 -10.93 -35.13 -29.74
C ARG A 270 -11.14 -36.63 -29.99
N PRO A 271 -10.19 -37.56 -29.73
CA PRO A 271 -8.85 -37.49 -29.14
C PRO A 271 -7.80 -38.50 -29.68
N ALA A 272 -6.69 -38.61 -28.94
CA ALA A 272 -5.85 -39.80 -28.63
C ALA A 272 -4.62 -40.10 -29.50
N ALA A 273 -3.45 -40.01 -28.92
CA ALA A 273 -2.61 -41.06 -28.31
C ALA A 273 -1.81 -41.98 -29.26
N GLY A 274 -0.56 -42.19 -28.88
CA GLY A 274 0.23 -43.37 -29.22
C GLY A 274 1.61 -43.04 -29.80
N THR A 275 2.64 -43.05 -29.00
CA THR A 275 3.61 -44.11 -28.64
C THR A 275 4.65 -44.50 -29.68
N THR A 276 5.91 -44.47 -29.19
CA THR A 276 7.04 -45.40 -29.37
C THR A 276 7.88 -45.39 -30.63
N GLY A 277 9.21 -45.30 -30.40
CA GLY A 277 10.18 -46.31 -30.82
C GLY A 277 11.38 -45.75 -31.57
N ALA A 278 12.50 -45.67 -30.87
CA ALA A 278 13.73 -46.45 -30.99
C ALA A 278 14.62 -46.30 -32.25
N GLU A 279 15.91 -45.99 -31.97
CA GLU A 279 17.16 -46.61 -32.47
C GLU A 279 17.42 -46.63 -33.98
N GLU A 280 18.58 -46.24 -34.45
CA GLU A 280 19.90 -46.88 -34.44
C GLU A 280 20.95 -46.06 -35.24
N THR A 281 22.12 -45.95 -34.71
CA THR A 281 23.50 -46.19 -35.21
C THR A 281 23.87 -45.88 -36.65
N GLY A 282 25.07 -45.32 -36.82
CA GLY A 282 25.89 -45.47 -37.99
C GLY A 282 26.94 -44.39 -38.26
N THR A 283 28.15 -44.50 -37.69
CA THR A 283 29.42 -44.10 -38.33
C THR A 283 29.85 -45.19 -39.33
N PRO A 284 30.76 -45.00 -40.31
CA PRO A 284 32.07 -44.35 -40.20
C PRO A 284 32.69 -43.75 -41.50
N ASP A 285 33.87 -43.14 -41.32
CA ASP A 285 35.08 -43.13 -42.14
C ASP A 285 35.18 -42.44 -43.53
N GLY A 286 36.31 -41.73 -43.67
CA GLY A 286 36.86 -41.40 -44.98
C GLY A 286 37.88 -40.25 -45.02
N THR A 287 39.10 -40.53 -44.59
CA THR A 287 40.41 -40.00 -44.93
C THR A 287 40.58 -39.16 -46.22
N SER A 288 41.36 -38.04 -46.15
CA SER A 288 42.70 -37.85 -46.83
C SER A 288 43.14 -36.37 -46.76
N VAL A 289 44.22 -36.11 -46.12
CA VAL A 289 45.61 -35.79 -46.59
C VAL A 289 45.75 -34.59 -47.52
N GLY A 290 46.57 -33.63 -47.10
CA GLY A 290 47.19 -32.62 -47.98
C GLY A 290 47.81 -31.42 -47.24
N ASP A 291 49.09 -31.56 -46.92
CA ASP A 291 50.16 -30.63 -46.56
C ASP A 291 50.03 -29.17 -47.05
N THR A 292 50.46 -28.17 -46.27
CA THR A 292 51.79 -27.58 -46.17
C THR A 292 51.83 -26.34 -45.31
N ALA A 293 52.73 -26.36 -44.36
CA ALA A 293 53.68 -25.38 -43.86
C ALA A 293 53.35 -23.88 -43.73
N GLY A 294 53.52 -23.36 -42.52
CA GLY A 294 53.72 -21.94 -42.23
C GLY A 294 53.70 -21.69 -40.72
N GLY A 295 54.88 -21.84 -40.06
CA GLY A 295 55.03 -21.65 -38.62
C GLY A 295 54.91 -20.21 -38.20
N GLU A 296 54.21 -19.96 -37.10
CA GLU A 296 54.48 -18.78 -36.23
C GLU A 296 54.14 -19.16 -34.79
N ALA A 297 55.04 -18.80 -33.91
CA ALA A 297 55.17 -19.21 -32.56
C ALA A 297 53.96 -18.92 -31.66
N ALA A 298 53.43 -19.97 -31.06
CA ALA A 298 52.42 -19.88 -29.97
C ALA A 298 53.11 -19.38 -28.71
N ARG A 299 52.75 -18.16 -28.25
CA ARG A 299 52.95 -17.73 -26.87
C ARG A 299 51.90 -18.43 -25.99
N PRO A 300 52.27 -18.96 -24.82
CA PRO A 300 51.30 -19.51 -23.87
C PRO A 300 50.45 -18.38 -23.31
N ALA A 301 49.16 -18.42 -23.56
CA ALA A 301 48.17 -17.59 -22.89
C ALA A 301 48.20 -17.91 -21.41
N SER A 302 48.73 -16.99 -20.59
CA SER A 302 48.59 -17.01 -19.16
C SER A 302 47.11 -16.88 -18.84
N SER A 303 46.52 -17.94 -18.31
CA SER A 303 45.24 -17.92 -17.66
C SER A 303 45.35 -17.04 -16.40
N ALA A 304 45.20 -15.72 -16.58
CA ALA A 304 44.86 -14.84 -15.48
C ALA A 304 43.43 -15.17 -15.09
N SER A 305 43.27 -15.96 -14.04
CA SER A 305 42.04 -16.05 -13.28
C SER A 305 41.69 -14.65 -12.81
N GLY A 306 40.82 -13.98 -13.60
CA GLY A 306 40.21 -12.72 -13.18
C GLY A 306 39.45 -12.93 -11.88
N PRO A 307 39.35 -11.90 -11.03
CA PRO A 307 38.66 -12.01 -9.76
C PRO A 307 37.25 -12.53 -10.02
N ASP A 308 36.91 -13.56 -9.25
CA ASP A 308 35.60 -14.20 -9.16
C ASP A 308 34.50 -13.13 -9.25
N ARG A 309 33.83 -13.03 -10.40
CA ARG A 309 32.63 -12.21 -10.56
C ARG A 309 31.58 -12.88 -9.69
N SER A 310 31.46 -12.41 -8.44
CA SER A 310 30.37 -12.80 -7.57
C SER A 310 29.08 -12.78 -8.40
N ALA A 311 28.46 -13.95 -8.55
CA ALA A 311 27.31 -14.16 -9.40
C ALA A 311 26.26 -13.11 -9.06
N ALA A 312 25.80 -12.37 -10.07
CA ALA A 312 24.75 -11.35 -9.88
C ALA A 312 23.55 -12.02 -9.18
N PRO A 313 22.96 -11.37 -8.16
CA PRO A 313 21.89 -11.97 -7.39
C PRO A 313 20.71 -12.30 -8.31
N SER A 314 20.12 -13.49 -8.10
CA SER A 314 18.95 -13.90 -8.89
C SER A 314 17.79 -12.92 -8.69
N LYS A 315 16.92 -12.77 -9.70
CA LYS A 315 15.72 -11.90 -9.60
C LYS A 315 14.84 -12.26 -8.39
N TRP A 316 14.81 -13.54 -8.01
CA TRP A 316 14.06 -14.00 -6.85
C TRP A 316 14.72 -13.61 -5.52
N ALA A 317 16.05 -13.59 -5.44
CA ALA A 317 16.78 -13.10 -4.28
C ALA A 317 16.60 -11.58 -4.11
N LEU A 318 16.59 -10.81 -5.22
CA LEU A 318 16.28 -9.38 -5.20
C LEU A 318 14.85 -9.15 -4.72
N LEU A 319 13.88 -9.90 -5.24
CA LEU A 319 12.49 -9.80 -4.82
C LEU A 319 12.30 -10.15 -3.34
N ALA A 320 12.92 -11.23 -2.88
CA ALA A 320 12.86 -11.64 -1.47
C ALA A 320 13.42 -10.55 -0.54
N GLY A 321 14.54 -9.91 -0.89
CA GLY A 321 15.11 -8.82 -0.12
C GLY A 321 14.23 -7.56 -0.10
N VAL A 322 13.61 -7.24 -1.23
CA VAL A 322 12.66 -6.11 -1.34
C VAL A 322 11.39 -6.38 -0.52
N ILE A 323 10.84 -7.59 -0.61
CA ILE A 323 9.70 -8.02 0.20
C ILE A 323 10.08 -7.98 1.69
N ALA A 324 11.26 -8.48 2.06
CA ALA A 324 11.73 -8.41 3.45
C ALA A 324 11.76 -6.97 3.98
N LEU A 325 12.26 -6.00 3.20
CA LEU A 325 12.24 -4.59 3.59
C LEU A 325 10.80 -4.08 3.82
N GLY A 326 9.87 -4.42 2.92
CA GLY A 326 8.47 -4.08 3.05
C GLY A 326 7.84 -4.69 4.31
N LEU A 327 8.11 -5.97 4.60
CA LEU A 327 7.63 -6.66 5.80
C LEU A 327 8.15 -5.99 7.07
N LEU A 328 9.46 -5.67 7.15
CA LEU A 328 10.06 -4.97 8.28
C LEU A 328 9.38 -3.61 8.48
N GLY A 329 9.12 -2.86 7.39
CA GLY A 329 8.38 -1.60 7.43
C GLY A 329 6.98 -1.77 7.97
N ALA A 330 6.23 -2.77 7.50
CA ALA A 330 4.87 -3.05 7.93
C ALA A 330 4.78 -3.37 9.43
N PHE A 331 5.70 -4.16 9.97
CA PHE A 331 5.75 -4.45 11.41
C PHE A 331 6.01 -3.21 12.27
N VAL A 332 6.93 -2.34 11.84
CA VAL A 332 7.22 -1.09 12.56
C VAL A 332 6.04 -0.14 12.50
N GLU A 333 5.39 -0.02 11.33
CA GLU A 333 4.23 0.84 11.12
C GLU A 333 3.02 0.36 11.92
N ASP A 334 2.72 -0.94 11.90
CA ASP A 334 1.62 -1.53 12.67
C ASP A 334 1.78 -1.30 14.18
N LEU A 335 2.98 -1.52 14.71
CA LEU A 335 3.27 -1.27 16.12
C LEU A 335 3.09 0.22 16.46
N GLY A 336 3.57 1.12 15.61
CA GLY A 336 3.40 2.56 15.77
C GLY A 336 1.93 2.99 15.74
N MET A 337 1.14 2.39 14.85
CA MET A 337 -0.27 2.76 14.68
C MET A 337 -1.21 2.12 15.70
N ASN A 338 -1.00 0.86 16.05
CA ASN A 338 -1.98 0.10 16.83
C ASN A 338 -1.57 -0.10 18.29
N TRP A 339 -0.27 -0.03 18.61
CA TRP A 339 0.24 -0.38 19.94
C TRP A 339 0.93 0.76 20.67
N SER A 340 1.28 1.86 19.99
CA SER A 340 2.01 2.97 20.61
C SER A 340 1.27 3.62 21.77
N SER A 341 -0.03 3.86 21.60
CA SER A 341 -0.86 4.42 22.67
C SER A 341 -0.96 3.48 23.86
N LEU A 342 -1.17 2.17 23.63
CA LEU A 342 -1.22 1.17 24.67
C LEU A 342 0.12 1.07 25.41
N TYR A 343 1.22 1.01 24.65
CA TYR A 343 2.56 0.99 25.21
C TYR A 343 2.85 2.20 26.10
N PHE A 344 2.45 3.37 25.67
CA PHE A 344 2.67 4.61 26.43
C PHE A 344 1.87 4.64 27.73
N SER A 345 0.64 4.11 27.74
CA SER A 345 -0.13 4.04 28.98
C SER A 345 0.39 2.98 29.94
N GLU A 346 0.69 1.77 29.47
CA GLU A 346 1.03 0.64 30.34
C GLU A 346 2.53 0.64 30.74
N VAL A 347 3.44 0.87 29.79
CA VAL A 347 4.89 0.85 30.03
C VAL A 347 5.44 2.23 30.37
N GLY A 348 4.94 3.28 29.70
CA GLY A 348 5.28 4.66 30.04
C GLY A 348 4.66 5.16 31.34
N GLY A 349 3.69 4.45 31.90
CA GLY A 349 3.08 4.76 33.19
C GLY A 349 2.22 6.03 33.19
N VAL A 350 1.65 6.41 32.02
CA VAL A 350 0.80 7.58 31.90
C VAL A 350 -0.69 7.19 31.92
N GLY A 351 -1.54 8.08 32.39
CA GLY A 351 -2.98 7.83 32.37
C GLY A 351 -3.51 7.60 30.95
N VAL A 352 -4.51 6.74 30.79
CA VAL A 352 -5.12 6.37 29.50
C VAL A 352 -5.54 7.60 28.68
N GLN A 353 -5.96 8.67 29.33
CA GLN A 353 -6.32 9.95 28.68
C GLN A 353 -5.17 10.62 27.93
N PHE A 354 -3.93 10.32 28.24
CA PHE A 354 -2.73 10.84 27.57
C PHE A 354 -2.06 9.80 26.64
N ALA A 355 -2.58 8.59 26.62
CA ALA A 355 -1.99 7.46 25.87
C ALA A 355 -1.76 7.79 24.40
N GLY A 356 -2.67 8.51 23.77
CA GLY A 356 -2.59 8.92 22.36
C GLY A 356 -1.41 9.81 21.99
N ILE A 357 -0.64 10.36 22.95
CA ILE A 357 0.55 11.18 22.68
C ILE A 357 1.55 10.39 21.84
N ALA A 358 1.84 9.13 22.22
CA ALA A 358 2.82 8.33 21.48
C ALA A 358 2.39 8.05 20.03
N PHE A 359 1.10 7.82 19.82
CA PHE A 359 0.53 7.65 18.47
C PHE A 359 0.71 8.92 17.61
N VAL A 360 0.28 10.08 18.13
CA VAL A 360 0.39 11.35 17.41
C VAL A 360 1.84 11.69 17.10
N VAL A 361 2.73 11.43 18.04
CA VAL A 361 4.17 11.69 17.87
C VAL A 361 4.79 10.73 16.82
N ALA A 362 4.44 9.46 16.81
CA ALA A 362 4.87 8.52 15.79
C ALA A 362 4.43 8.95 14.38
N LEU A 363 3.15 9.34 14.22
CA LEU A 363 2.62 9.88 12.96
C LEU A 363 3.30 11.19 12.55
N THR A 364 3.62 12.06 13.52
CA THR A 364 4.35 13.32 13.25
C THR A 364 5.75 13.03 12.74
N GLY A 365 6.46 12.06 13.35
CA GLY A 365 7.75 11.59 12.85
C GLY A 365 7.66 11.08 11.41
N GLN A 366 6.66 10.27 11.11
CA GLN A 366 6.37 9.73 9.76
C GLN A 366 6.09 10.86 8.76
N LEU A 367 5.27 11.84 9.15
CA LEU A 367 4.92 12.99 8.32
C LEU A 367 6.16 13.80 7.95
N ILE A 368 7.00 14.14 8.95
CA ILE A 368 8.25 14.91 8.75
C ILE A 368 9.19 14.12 7.84
N ALA A 369 9.34 12.80 8.05
CA ALA A 369 10.18 11.96 7.22
C ALA A 369 9.72 11.95 5.76
N ARG A 370 8.41 11.84 5.49
CA ARG A 370 7.86 11.86 4.12
C ARG A 370 8.14 13.18 3.39
N PHE A 371 8.12 14.31 4.06
CA PHE A 371 8.48 15.61 3.46
C PHE A 371 9.98 15.76 3.18
N THR A 372 10.82 15.04 3.91
CA THR A 372 12.29 15.12 3.78
C THR A 372 12.87 13.97 2.95
N ALA A 373 12.09 12.89 2.73
CA ALA A 373 12.54 11.65 2.10
C ALA A 373 13.15 11.85 0.71
N ASP A 374 12.52 12.65 -0.16
CA ASP A 374 13.00 12.86 -1.53
C ASP A 374 14.37 13.53 -1.53
N ARG A 375 14.52 14.62 -0.75
CA ARG A 375 15.81 15.33 -0.63
C ARG A 375 16.91 14.45 -0.02
N LEU A 376 16.53 13.61 0.94
CA LEU A 376 17.46 12.70 1.60
C LEU A 376 17.89 11.59 0.63
N THR A 377 16.94 11.05 -0.13
CA THR A 377 17.20 10.02 -1.15
C THR A 377 18.12 10.56 -2.25
N ASP A 378 17.94 11.81 -2.67
CA ASP A 378 18.80 12.46 -3.66
C ASP A 378 20.24 12.65 -3.16
N ARG A 379 20.43 12.84 -1.84
CA ARG A 379 21.74 13.09 -1.23
C ARG A 379 22.51 11.82 -0.88
N ILE A 380 21.85 10.83 -0.28
CA ILE A 380 22.53 9.63 0.26
C ILE A 380 22.10 8.32 -0.40
N GLY A 381 21.22 8.40 -1.42
CA GLY A 381 20.67 7.24 -2.13
C GLY A 381 19.69 6.42 -1.28
N ARG A 382 19.00 5.50 -1.92
CA ARG A 382 18.04 4.59 -1.24
C ARG A 382 18.69 3.74 -0.15
N PRO A 383 19.87 3.12 -0.37
CA PRO A 383 20.53 2.36 0.69
C PRO A 383 20.82 3.21 1.92
N GLY A 384 21.28 4.45 1.73
CA GLY A 384 21.58 5.39 2.82
C GLY A 384 20.33 5.79 3.60
N VAL A 385 19.19 6.00 2.91
CA VAL A 385 17.90 6.31 3.56
C VAL A 385 17.40 5.12 4.37
N VAL A 386 17.45 3.91 3.83
CA VAL A 386 17.07 2.69 4.58
C VAL A 386 17.97 2.46 5.77
N LEU A 387 19.29 2.67 5.62
CA LEU A 387 20.25 2.56 6.71
C LEU A 387 19.92 3.54 7.86
N SER A 388 19.77 4.82 7.53
CA SER A 388 19.44 5.86 8.52
C SER A 388 18.10 5.58 9.20
N GLY A 389 17.11 5.13 8.43
CA GLY A 389 15.82 4.73 8.95
C GLY A 389 15.91 3.55 9.91
N GLY A 390 16.65 2.49 9.55
CA GLY A 390 16.89 1.33 10.40
C GLY A 390 17.59 1.70 11.71
N VAL A 391 18.57 2.61 11.66
CA VAL A 391 19.27 3.13 12.87
C VAL A 391 18.27 3.90 13.75
N CYS A 392 17.45 4.79 13.19
CA CYS A 392 16.42 5.52 13.94
C CYS A 392 15.43 4.59 14.63
N VAL A 393 14.90 3.58 13.90
CA VAL A 393 13.98 2.58 14.46
C VAL A 393 14.65 1.81 15.61
N THR A 394 15.86 1.29 15.38
CA THR A 394 16.58 0.48 16.38
C THR A 394 16.86 1.28 17.65
N ILE A 395 17.45 2.47 17.51
CA ILE A 395 17.77 3.32 18.66
C ILE A 395 16.50 3.76 19.38
N GLY A 396 15.48 4.20 18.62
CA GLY A 396 14.21 4.64 19.19
C GLY A 396 13.51 3.56 20.00
N MET A 397 13.44 2.34 19.47
CA MET A 397 12.78 1.24 20.16
C MET A 397 13.61 0.69 21.33
N LEU A 398 14.93 0.65 21.22
CA LEU A 398 15.80 0.31 22.37
C LEU A 398 15.68 1.34 23.47
N LEU A 399 15.57 2.63 23.15
CA LEU A 399 15.35 3.69 24.13
C LEU A 399 14.00 3.53 24.85
N ALA A 400 12.91 3.34 24.08
CA ALA A 400 11.57 3.15 24.64
C ALA A 400 11.48 1.90 25.53
N MET A 401 12.11 0.80 25.09
CA MET A 401 12.13 -0.46 25.84
C MET A 401 13.07 -0.39 27.06
N GLY A 402 14.26 0.20 26.91
CA GLY A 402 15.29 0.19 27.95
C GLY A 402 14.97 1.14 29.09
N VAL A 403 14.55 2.36 28.81
CA VAL A 403 14.36 3.41 29.83
C VAL A 403 12.94 3.36 30.43
N ALA A 404 11.92 3.01 29.64
CA ALA A 404 10.52 2.88 30.09
C ALA A 404 9.97 4.12 30.86
N GLN A 405 10.45 5.31 30.48
CA GLN A 405 9.97 6.59 31.00
C GLN A 405 9.15 7.30 29.92
N PRO A 406 8.14 8.14 30.28
CA PRO A 406 7.29 8.79 29.29
C PRO A 406 8.06 9.51 28.18
N TRP A 407 9.09 10.29 28.52
CA TRP A 407 9.90 11.00 27.53
C TRP A 407 10.63 10.07 26.57
N ALA A 408 11.15 8.94 27.08
CA ALA A 408 11.91 7.98 26.28
C ALA A 408 10.99 7.23 25.30
N VAL A 409 9.77 6.92 25.73
CA VAL A 409 8.73 6.33 24.88
C VAL A 409 8.35 7.30 23.75
N VAL A 410 8.11 8.59 24.08
CA VAL A 410 7.77 9.62 23.11
C VAL A 410 8.88 9.80 22.07
N VAL A 411 10.14 9.94 22.51
CA VAL A 411 11.30 10.07 21.61
C VAL A 411 11.48 8.79 20.79
N GLY A 412 11.31 7.62 21.40
CA GLY A 412 11.43 6.33 20.74
C GLY A 412 10.43 6.15 19.62
N PHE A 413 9.15 6.44 19.86
CA PHE A 413 8.11 6.35 18.83
C PHE A 413 8.23 7.43 17.75
N PHE A 414 8.72 8.62 18.08
CA PHE A 414 9.07 9.63 17.08
C PHE A 414 10.14 9.12 16.12
N LEU A 415 11.27 8.61 16.66
CA LEU A 415 12.37 8.08 15.86
C LEU A 415 11.94 6.86 15.04
N SER A 416 11.10 6.00 15.61
CA SER A 416 10.55 4.84 14.90
C SER A 416 9.66 5.25 13.72
N GLY A 417 8.74 6.18 13.95
CA GLY A 417 7.89 6.72 12.88
C GLY A 417 8.69 7.42 11.79
N TYR A 418 9.66 8.24 12.18
CA TYR A 418 10.57 8.91 11.25
C TYR A 418 11.37 7.89 10.42
N GLY A 419 11.95 6.88 11.07
CA GLY A 419 12.81 5.91 10.42
C GLY A 419 12.09 4.96 9.48
N SER A 420 10.89 4.48 9.85
CA SER A 420 10.12 3.51 9.05
C SER A 420 9.41 4.10 7.84
N ALA A 421 9.19 5.41 7.80
CA ALA A 421 8.36 6.10 6.81
C ALA A 421 8.73 5.80 5.34
N THR A 422 9.99 5.43 5.09
CA THR A 422 10.53 5.20 3.75
C THR A 422 10.65 3.72 3.37
N PHE A 423 10.47 2.78 4.31
CA PHE A 423 10.70 1.35 4.05
C PHE A 423 9.72 0.79 3.03
N ILE A 424 8.43 0.97 3.25
CA ILE A 424 7.38 0.49 2.35
C ILE A 424 7.44 1.17 0.97
N PRO A 425 7.51 2.51 0.86
CA PRO A 425 7.67 3.16 -0.44
C PRO A 425 8.93 2.72 -1.20
N THR A 426 10.05 2.56 -0.50
CA THR A 426 11.30 2.07 -1.10
C THR A 426 11.16 0.64 -1.60
N ALA A 427 10.49 -0.23 -0.82
CA ALA A 427 10.23 -1.60 -1.22
C ALA A 427 9.37 -1.67 -2.49
N TYR A 428 8.29 -0.90 -2.58
CA TYR A 428 7.46 -0.85 -3.79
C TYR A 428 8.21 -0.31 -5.00
N ALA A 429 8.95 0.78 -4.83
CA ALA A 429 9.75 1.35 -5.91
C ALA A 429 10.81 0.37 -6.41
N ALA A 430 11.47 -0.34 -5.50
CA ALA A 430 12.45 -1.36 -5.83
C ALA A 430 11.82 -2.58 -6.51
N ALA A 431 10.66 -3.06 -6.03
CA ALA A 431 9.93 -4.18 -6.61
C ALA A 431 9.55 -3.96 -8.08
N GLY A 432 9.23 -2.70 -8.43
CA GLY A 432 8.89 -2.31 -9.80
C GLY A 432 10.07 -2.29 -10.77
N MET A 433 11.31 -2.31 -10.26
CA MET A 433 12.53 -2.14 -11.07
C MET A 433 13.38 -3.43 -11.16
N ILE A 434 12.90 -4.57 -10.65
CA ILE A 434 13.67 -5.83 -10.68
C ILE A 434 13.78 -6.35 -12.12
N PRO A 435 15.01 -6.48 -12.68
CA PRO A 435 15.19 -6.99 -14.05
C PRO A 435 14.67 -8.43 -14.20
N GLY A 436 14.03 -8.73 -15.33
CA GLY A 436 13.55 -10.08 -15.65
C GLY A 436 12.29 -10.53 -14.90
N LEU A 437 11.61 -9.65 -14.16
CA LEU A 437 10.24 -9.83 -13.72
C LEU A 437 9.29 -9.12 -14.70
N GLY A 438 8.18 -9.78 -15.06
CA GLY A 438 7.15 -9.16 -15.92
C GLY A 438 6.64 -7.84 -15.32
N HIS A 439 6.19 -6.92 -16.20
CA HIS A 439 5.69 -5.59 -15.78
C HIS A 439 4.63 -5.72 -14.67
N GLY A 440 4.90 -5.11 -13.52
CA GLY A 440 4.00 -5.10 -12.38
C GLY A 440 4.01 -6.35 -11.47
N MET A 441 4.59 -7.46 -11.88
CA MET A 441 4.63 -8.69 -11.07
C MET A 441 5.33 -8.48 -9.72
N GLY A 442 6.47 -7.79 -9.70
CA GLY A 442 7.20 -7.48 -8.48
C GLY A 442 6.36 -6.68 -7.48
N ILE A 443 5.68 -5.63 -7.97
CA ILE A 443 4.78 -4.80 -7.14
C ILE A 443 3.61 -5.63 -6.61
N THR A 444 3.01 -6.47 -7.45
CA THR A 444 1.88 -7.33 -7.03
C THR A 444 2.29 -8.29 -5.92
N LEU A 445 3.43 -8.98 -6.08
CA LEU A 445 3.93 -9.91 -5.06
C LEU A 445 4.29 -9.19 -3.76
N ALA A 446 4.94 -8.02 -3.85
CA ALA A 446 5.22 -7.19 -2.69
C ALA A 446 3.93 -6.73 -1.99
N SER A 447 2.89 -6.29 -2.73
CA SER A 447 1.59 -5.92 -2.18
C SER A 447 0.93 -7.06 -1.39
N TRP A 448 0.93 -8.27 -1.94
CA TRP A 448 0.36 -9.41 -1.24
C TRP A 448 1.15 -9.76 0.02
N ALA A 449 2.49 -9.74 -0.07
CA ALA A 449 3.35 -9.99 1.09
C ALA A 449 3.11 -8.96 2.21
N LEU A 450 2.97 -7.67 1.87
CA LEU A 450 2.66 -6.64 2.86
C LEU A 450 1.29 -6.83 3.52
N ARG A 451 0.26 -7.25 2.77
CA ARG A 451 -1.06 -7.54 3.36
C ARG A 451 -1.00 -8.68 4.37
N ILE A 452 -0.23 -9.75 4.06
CA ILE A 452 0.00 -10.86 4.98
C ILE A 452 0.77 -10.38 6.21
N ALA A 453 1.76 -9.51 6.03
CA ALA A 453 2.50 -8.93 7.16
C ALA A 453 1.59 -8.14 8.09
N MET A 454 0.79 -7.23 7.54
CA MET A 454 -0.15 -6.42 8.32
C MET A 454 -1.20 -7.28 9.03
N LEU A 455 -1.64 -8.38 8.41
CA LEU A 455 -2.55 -9.34 9.05
C LEU A 455 -1.90 -10.06 10.23
N SER A 456 -0.63 -10.42 10.11
CA SER A 456 0.08 -11.22 11.11
C SER A 456 0.78 -10.39 12.20
N SER A 457 1.04 -9.09 11.96
CA SER A 457 1.85 -8.24 12.84
C SER A 457 1.20 -8.04 14.21
N SER A 458 -0.04 -7.56 14.27
CA SER A 458 -0.71 -7.33 15.55
C SER A 458 -0.97 -8.58 16.37
N PRO A 459 -1.39 -9.75 15.81
CA PRO A 459 -1.41 -11.00 16.56
C PRO A 459 -0.05 -11.43 17.09
N LEU A 460 1.02 -11.30 16.29
CA LEU A 460 2.37 -11.64 16.72
C LEU A 460 2.85 -10.74 17.87
N ILE A 461 2.58 -9.43 17.77
CA ILE A 461 2.88 -8.48 18.84
C ILE A 461 2.07 -8.84 20.10
N GLY A 462 0.77 -9.13 19.96
CA GLY A 462 -0.09 -9.54 21.07
C GLY A 462 0.37 -10.84 21.76
N LEU A 463 0.75 -11.85 20.98
CA LEU A 463 1.30 -13.11 21.50
C LEU A 463 2.63 -12.87 22.24
N THR A 464 3.50 -12.04 21.67
CA THR A 464 4.79 -11.70 22.30
C THR A 464 4.55 -10.89 23.58
N ALA A 465 3.60 -9.95 23.55
CA ALA A 465 3.24 -9.17 24.73
C ALA A 465 2.61 -10.04 25.82
N GLY A 466 1.77 -11.00 25.48
CA GLY A 466 1.19 -11.95 26.44
C GLY A 466 2.22 -12.91 27.07
N ALA A 467 3.25 -13.30 26.30
CA ALA A 467 4.28 -14.22 26.76
C ALA A 467 5.42 -13.53 27.56
N LEU A 468 5.87 -12.36 27.10
CA LEU A 468 7.07 -11.67 27.63
C LEU A 468 6.73 -10.34 28.30
N GLY A 469 5.49 -9.89 28.21
CA GLY A 469 5.04 -8.55 28.60
C GLY A 469 5.18 -7.53 27.47
N LEU A 470 4.32 -6.53 27.49
CA LEU A 470 4.21 -5.50 26.44
C LEU A 470 5.53 -4.73 26.24
N ARG A 471 6.30 -4.51 27.30
CA ARG A 471 7.60 -3.85 27.24
C ARG A 471 8.55 -4.54 26.25
N TYR A 472 8.58 -5.88 26.28
CA TYR A 472 9.49 -6.65 25.45
C TYR A 472 8.94 -6.99 24.07
N ALA A 473 7.64 -6.73 23.81
CA ALA A 473 7.06 -6.88 22.48
C ALA A 473 7.72 -5.95 21.43
N LEU A 474 8.33 -4.83 21.89
CA LEU A 474 9.11 -3.93 21.01
C LEU A 474 10.35 -4.60 20.40
N VAL A 475 10.79 -5.77 20.90
CA VAL A 475 11.92 -6.51 20.31
C VAL A 475 11.68 -6.81 18.83
N ILE A 476 10.41 -7.02 18.43
CA ILE A 476 10.04 -7.27 17.03
C ILE A 476 10.47 -6.09 16.14
N THR A 477 10.23 -4.85 16.58
CA THR A 477 10.61 -3.65 15.82
C THR A 477 12.10 -3.34 15.92
N VAL A 478 12.77 -3.69 17.03
CA VAL A 478 14.24 -3.64 17.11
C VAL A 478 14.85 -4.57 16.06
N VAL A 479 14.37 -5.81 15.97
CA VAL A 479 14.81 -6.78 14.96
C VAL A 479 14.50 -6.26 13.55
N ALA A 480 13.34 -5.62 13.36
CA ALA A 480 12.98 -5.01 12.08
C ALA A 480 13.96 -3.87 11.70
N GLY A 481 14.31 -3.00 12.64
CA GLY A 481 15.30 -1.94 12.42
C GLY A 481 16.70 -2.49 12.07
N LEU A 482 17.16 -3.50 12.81
CA LEU A 482 18.42 -4.19 12.52
C LEU A 482 18.38 -4.90 11.16
N GLY A 483 17.27 -5.54 10.82
CA GLY A 483 17.06 -6.15 9.50
C GLY A 483 17.14 -5.14 8.36
N ALA A 484 16.58 -3.95 8.53
CA ALA A 484 16.66 -2.87 7.55
C ALA A 484 18.12 -2.37 7.41
N ILE A 485 18.88 -2.26 8.52
CA ILE A 485 20.32 -1.95 8.49
C ILE A 485 21.07 -2.99 7.66
N VAL A 486 20.86 -4.28 7.92
CA VAL A 486 21.51 -5.37 7.17
C VAL A 486 21.16 -5.30 5.70
N LEU A 487 19.86 -5.10 5.35
CA LEU A 487 19.41 -5.00 3.96
C LEU A 487 20.03 -3.81 3.23
N ALA A 488 20.33 -2.70 3.93
CA ALA A 488 20.97 -1.53 3.33
C ALA A 488 22.39 -1.84 2.79
N PHE A 489 23.10 -2.80 3.37
CA PHE A 489 24.43 -3.24 2.92
C PHE A 489 24.38 -4.30 1.82
N THR A 490 23.20 -4.87 1.54
CA THR A 490 23.05 -5.93 0.53
C THR A 490 23.03 -5.38 -0.90
N PRO A 491 23.36 -6.19 -1.92
CA PRO A 491 23.19 -5.83 -3.33
C PRO A 491 21.75 -5.50 -3.73
N VAL A 492 20.76 -5.91 -2.94
CA VAL A 492 19.34 -5.74 -3.23
C VAL A 492 18.99 -4.27 -3.50
N LEU A 493 19.41 -3.35 -2.64
CA LEU A 493 19.12 -1.93 -2.79
C LEU A 493 20.10 -1.20 -3.72
N ARG A 494 21.36 -1.68 -3.83
CA ARG A 494 22.38 -1.10 -4.71
C ARG A 494 22.09 -1.34 -6.19
N ASN A 495 21.65 -2.56 -6.55
CA ASN A 495 21.37 -2.92 -7.94
C ASN A 495 20.12 -2.22 -8.51
N VAL A 496 19.21 -1.79 -7.64
CA VAL A 496 18.01 -1.04 -8.03
C VAL A 496 18.32 0.44 -8.32
N ASP A 497 19.38 1.01 -7.72
CA ASP A 497 19.80 2.40 -7.97
C ASP A 497 20.63 2.55 -9.27
N THR A 498 21.32 1.50 -9.72
CA THR A 498 22.17 1.56 -10.93
C THR A 498 21.38 1.62 -12.23
N GLY A 499 20.10 1.32 -12.24
CA GLY A 499 19.21 1.45 -13.41
C GLY A 499 18.82 2.90 -13.77
N ARG A 500 19.29 3.90 -13.02
CA ARG A 500 19.03 5.35 -13.25
C ARG A 500 20.22 6.15 -13.80
N ARG A 501 21.37 5.48 -14.08
CA ARG A 501 22.54 6.14 -14.67
C ARG A 501 22.69 5.82 -16.15
#